data_4eb9bc2f371196b4454579fbc94aa095
#
_entry.id   4eb9bc2f371196b4454579fbc94aa095
#
_cell.length_a   1.000
_cell.length_b   1.000
_cell.length_c   1.000
_cell.angle_alpha   90.00
_cell.angle_beta   90.00
_cell.angle_gamma   90.00
#
_symmetry.space_group_name_H-M   'P 1'
#
loop_
_entity.id
_entity.type
_entity.pdbx_description
1 polymer ?
#
loop_
_entity_poly.entity_id
_entity_poly.type
_entity_poly.pdbx_seq_one_letter_code
_entity_poly.pdbx_strand_id
1 'polypeptide(L)'
;MLLIAHSIVRPMPTIPIRRSTASATIEEADALRITLSRVVGGAFAKLALRRHGISVTAFTSQVGDVRLPLDLAHDVFGPSLIEENAVRCPSPAYAEEMVALIRRVRALGDTVGGTVTCVIKGCPAGLGEPEFSKLQACLASAMMSINAAKGFDYGSGFDALPLLGSQLNDSWTTTDDGRIKPLTNYSGGIQGGISNGEDIYFRVAFKPAPTLLRDQQTVDVAGKPVTMQGKGRHDPCVLPRAVPIVEAMAAMVVLDQLLIFQSQQ
;
A
#
# COMPACT_ATOMS: atom_id res chain seq x y z
N MET A 1 -34.83 -29.10 2.35
CA MET A 1 -33.63 -29.69 1.74
C MET A 1 -32.43 -28.93 2.26
N LEU A 2 -32.08 -29.22 3.50
CA LEU A 2 -31.09 -28.51 4.34
C LEU A 2 -30.20 -29.64 4.92
N LEU A 3 -29.13 -29.98 4.24
CA LEU A 3 -28.15 -30.95 4.73
C LEU A 3 -26.93 -30.94 3.82
N ILE A 4 -26.07 -29.95 3.93
CA ILE A 4 -24.63 -30.03 3.61
C ILE A 4 -23.97 -28.75 4.23
N ALA A 5 -23.71 -28.77 5.51
CA ALA A 5 -22.84 -27.78 6.14
C ALA A 5 -22.31 -28.31 7.50
N HIS A 6 -21.91 -29.58 7.56
CA HIS A 6 -21.30 -30.12 8.77
C HIS A 6 -20.18 -31.07 8.41
N SER A 7 -19.19 -30.64 7.69
CA SER A 7 -17.91 -31.35 7.72
C SER A 7 -16.80 -30.46 7.18
N ILE A 8 -15.72 -30.48 7.90
CA ILE A 8 -14.38 -29.97 7.56
C ILE A 8 -14.11 -28.53 8.06
N VAL A 9 -14.38 -28.26 9.33
CA VAL A 9 -13.40 -27.48 10.09
C VAL A 9 -12.52 -28.51 10.80
N ARG A 10 -11.50 -29.02 10.13
CA ARG A 10 -10.39 -29.65 10.84
C ARG A 10 -9.77 -28.58 11.72
N PRO A 11 -9.58 -28.77 13.02
CA PRO A 11 -8.76 -27.87 13.81
C PRO A 11 -7.41 -27.81 13.12
N MET A 12 -6.99 -26.62 12.70
CA MET A 12 -5.61 -26.41 12.24
C MET A 12 -4.72 -26.96 13.35
N PRO A 13 -3.74 -27.82 13.00
CA PRO A 13 -2.75 -28.22 13.98
C PRO A 13 -2.17 -26.92 14.53
N THR A 14 -2.24 -26.73 15.84
CA THR A 14 -1.51 -25.70 16.56
C THR A 14 -0.04 -25.93 16.22
N ILE A 15 0.48 -25.17 15.25
CA ILE A 15 1.90 -25.17 14.94
C ILE A 15 2.56 -24.59 16.18
N PRO A 16 3.29 -25.40 16.97
CA PRO A 16 4.04 -24.85 18.08
C PRO A 16 5.05 -23.87 17.46
N ILE A 17 4.89 -22.59 17.72
CA ILE A 17 5.85 -21.55 17.31
C ILE A 17 7.12 -21.81 18.13
N ARG A 18 7.87 -22.84 17.75
CA ARG A 18 9.28 -22.97 18.14
C ARG A 18 10.05 -21.96 17.29
N ARG A 19 10.00 -20.71 17.69
CA ARG A 19 10.99 -19.73 17.21
C ARG A 19 12.30 -19.98 17.97
N SER A 20 13.12 -20.89 17.45
CA SER A 20 14.55 -20.81 17.71
C SER A 20 15.03 -19.49 17.07
N THR A 21 16.02 -18.84 17.66
CA THR A 21 16.67 -17.64 17.08
C THR A 21 17.14 -17.85 15.64
N ALA A 22 17.47 -19.09 15.26
CA ALA A 22 17.83 -19.49 13.90
C ALA A 22 16.62 -19.46 12.92
N SER A 23 15.40 -19.81 13.37
CA SER A 23 14.19 -19.77 12.55
C SER A 23 13.75 -18.33 12.22
N ALA A 24 13.90 -17.39 13.15
CA ALA A 24 13.57 -16.00 12.93
C ALA A 24 14.50 -15.35 11.87
N THR A 25 15.80 -15.68 11.87
CA THR A 25 16.77 -15.19 10.88
C THR A 25 16.52 -15.75 9.48
N ILE A 26 16.05 -16.99 9.37
CA ILE A 26 15.69 -17.60 8.08
C ILE A 26 14.43 -16.94 7.52
N GLU A 27 13.38 -16.74 8.35
CA GLU A 27 12.15 -16.05 7.94
C GLU A 27 12.40 -14.59 7.51
N GLU A 28 13.29 -13.87 8.19
CA GLU A 28 13.70 -12.51 7.81
C GLU A 28 14.44 -12.49 6.48
N ALA A 29 15.36 -13.43 6.26
CA ALA A 29 16.12 -13.55 5.01
C ALA A 29 15.20 -13.91 3.83
N ASP A 30 14.24 -14.80 4.02
CA ASP A 30 13.27 -15.18 3.00
C ASP A 30 12.30 -14.03 2.69
N ALA A 31 11.82 -13.31 3.70
CA ALA A 31 11.01 -12.11 3.51
C ALA A 31 11.75 -11.04 2.70
N LEU A 32 13.06 -10.86 2.95
CA LEU A 32 13.90 -9.92 2.21
C LEU A 32 14.07 -10.34 0.75
N ARG A 33 14.33 -11.63 0.48
CA ARG A 33 14.48 -12.17 -0.88
C ARG A 33 13.20 -12.00 -1.69
N ILE A 34 12.03 -12.32 -1.11
CA ILE A 34 10.72 -12.16 -1.75
C ILE A 34 10.48 -10.67 -2.06
N THR A 35 10.78 -9.78 -1.13
CA THR A 35 10.62 -8.34 -1.31
C THR A 35 11.51 -7.81 -2.43
N LEU A 36 12.77 -8.24 -2.48
CA LEU A 36 13.71 -7.86 -3.55
C LEU A 36 13.19 -8.30 -4.93
N SER A 37 12.71 -9.55 -5.04
CA SER A 37 12.16 -10.09 -6.29
C SER A 37 10.96 -9.27 -6.80
N ARG A 38 10.08 -8.82 -5.89
CA ARG A 38 8.94 -7.93 -6.22
C ARG A 38 9.42 -6.60 -6.78
N VAL A 39 10.42 -5.96 -6.16
CA VAL A 39 10.97 -4.68 -6.62
C VAL A 39 11.63 -4.83 -7.99
N VAL A 40 12.37 -5.92 -8.23
CA VAL A 40 12.96 -6.21 -9.55
C VAL A 40 11.87 -6.42 -10.60
N GLY A 41 10.86 -7.25 -10.33
CA GLY A 41 9.72 -7.46 -11.23
C GLY A 41 8.99 -6.15 -11.54
N GLY A 42 8.76 -5.32 -10.51
CA GLY A 42 8.15 -4.00 -10.66
C GLY A 42 8.97 -3.03 -11.49
N ALA A 43 10.31 -3.09 -11.42
CA ALA A 43 11.16 -2.26 -12.25
C ALA A 43 10.99 -2.60 -13.76
N PHE A 44 10.92 -3.88 -14.12
CA PHE A 44 10.62 -4.31 -15.48
C PHE A 44 9.20 -3.89 -15.90
N ALA A 45 8.21 -4.05 -15.02
CA ALA A 45 6.85 -3.61 -15.28
C ALA A 45 6.79 -2.09 -15.55
N LYS A 46 7.46 -1.26 -14.74
CA LYS A 46 7.56 0.19 -14.98
C LYS A 46 8.20 0.55 -16.32
N LEU A 47 9.25 -0.17 -16.72
CA LEU A 47 9.87 0.03 -18.04
C LEU A 47 8.91 -0.31 -19.20
N ALA A 48 8.13 -1.37 -19.06
CA ALA A 48 7.11 -1.72 -20.06
C ALA A 48 5.98 -0.66 -20.10
N LEU A 49 5.45 -0.28 -18.94
CA LEU A 49 4.38 0.71 -18.81
C LEU A 49 4.75 2.08 -19.38
N ARG A 50 6.01 2.52 -19.23
CA ARG A 50 6.50 3.79 -19.83
C ARG A 50 6.34 3.84 -21.33
N ARG A 51 6.45 2.71 -22.05
CA ARG A 51 6.22 2.65 -23.50
C ARG A 51 4.77 2.93 -23.89
N HIS A 52 3.86 2.80 -22.95
CA HIS A 52 2.43 3.11 -23.10
C HIS A 52 2.04 4.45 -22.45
N GLY A 53 3.02 5.27 -22.05
CA GLY A 53 2.77 6.56 -21.38
C GLY A 53 2.27 6.45 -19.95
N ILE A 54 2.31 5.24 -19.35
CA ILE A 54 1.84 5.01 -17.98
C ILE A 54 3.00 5.17 -17.00
N SER A 55 2.79 5.94 -15.96
CA SER A 55 3.74 6.13 -14.85
C SER A 55 3.10 5.72 -13.52
N VAL A 56 3.92 5.13 -12.64
CA VAL A 56 3.53 4.72 -11.29
C VAL A 56 4.49 5.35 -10.31
N THR A 57 3.97 6.07 -9.34
CA THR A 57 4.74 6.79 -8.32
C THR A 57 4.13 6.57 -6.95
N ALA A 58 4.95 6.21 -5.97
CA ALA A 58 4.51 6.05 -4.58
C ALA A 58 5.35 6.91 -3.63
N PHE A 59 4.75 7.34 -2.54
CA PHE A 59 5.40 8.17 -1.53
C PHE A 59 4.77 8.00 -0.15
N THR A 60 5.50 8.37 0.89
CA THR A 60 4.98 8.40 2.25
C THR A 60 4.06 9.60 2.41
N SER A 61 2.79 9.37 2.70
CA SER A 61 1.77 10.41 2.90
C SER A 61 1.39 10.62 4.36
N GLN A 62 1.74 9.70 5.25
CA GLN A 62 1.49 9.84 6.68
C GLN A 62 2.48 9.02 7.51
N VAL A 63 2.96 9.57 8.63
CA VAL A 63 3.69 8.86 9.68
C VAL A 63 3.05 9.22 11.02
N GLY A 64 2.49 8.23 11.70
CA GLY A 64 1.75 8.47 12.94
C GLY A 64 0.61 9.47 12.74
N ASP A 65 0.67 10.59 13.45
CA ASP A 65 -0.28 11.71 13.39
C ASP A 65 0.09 12.79 12.36
N VAL A 66 1.31 12.75 11.82
CA VAL A 66 1.76 13.69 10.79
C VAL A 66 1.29 13.21 9.42
N ARG A 67 0.29 13.87 8.84
CA ARG A 67 -0.35 13.51 7.57
C ARG A 67 -0.27 14.68 6.57
N LEU A 68 0.04 14.37 5.30
CA LEU A 68 -0.11 15.32 4.21
C LEU A 68 -1.59 15.72 4.05
N PRO A 69 -1.89 17.00 3.77
CA PRO A 69 -3.22 17.42 3.37
C PRO A 69 -3.73 16.63 2.16
N LEU A 70 -5.04 16.44 2.07
CA LEU A 70 -5.66 15.62 1.01
C LEU A 70 -5.43 16.18 -0.40
N ASP A 71 -5.42 17.50 -0.53
CA ASP A 71 -5.12 18.20 -1.77
C ASP A 71 -3.69 17.94 -2.28
N LEU A 72 -2.72 17.82 -1.38
CA LEU A 72 -1.35 17.44 -1.71
C LEU A 72 -1.16 15.93 -1.85
N ALA A 73 -2.00 15.11 -1.21
CA ALA A 73 -1.84 13.66 -1.20
C ALA A 73 -2.14 12.99 -2.55
N HIS A 74 -2.75 13.70 -3.50
CA HIS A 74 -3.08 13.20 -4.83
C HIS A 74 -2.23 13.86 -5.93
N ASP A 75 -1.46 14.90 -5.60
CA ASP A 75 -0.55 15.51 -6.55
C ASP A 75 0.56 14.54 -6.93
N VAL A 76 0.90 14.57 -8.20
CA VAL A 76 2.02 13.77 -8.67
C VAL A 76 3.29 14.57 -8.57
N PHE A 77 4.04 14.22 -7.58
CA PHE A 77 5.38 14.74 -7.39
C PHE A 77 6.38 13.99 -8.29
N GLY A 78 7.35 14.71 -8.82
CA GLY A 78 8.44 14.08 -9.55
C GLY A 78 9.23 13.13 -8.63
N PRO A 79 9.75 12.00 -9.16
CA PRO A 79 10.54 11.05 -8.36
C PRO A 79 11.71 11.69 -7.61
N SER A 80 12.29 12.78 -8.16
CA SER A 80 13.37 13.52 -7.51
C SER A 80 12.98 14.06 -6.14
N LEU A 81 11.81 14.69 -6.01
CA LEU A 81 11.34 15.25 -4.73
C LEU A 81 11.11 14.17 -3.66
N ILE A 82 10.63 13.00 -4.09
CA ILE A 82 10.36 11.88 -3.19
C ILE A 82 11.66 11.31 -2.62
N GLU A 83 12.72 11.21 -3.43
CA GLU A 83 14.00 10.64 -3.01
C GLU A 83 14.93 11.66 -2.30
N GLU A 84 14.57 12.95 -2.22
CA GLU A 84 15.36 13.99 -1.55
C GLU A 84 15.47 13.81 -0.03
N ASN A 85 14.59 13.04 0.58
CA ASN A 85 14.58 12.84 2.03
C ASN A 85 14.41 11.37 2.44
N ALA A 86 14.85 11.08 3.66
CA ALA A 86 14.89 9.71 4.17
C ALA A 86 13.52 9.06 4.37
N VAL A 87 12.44 9.83 4.48
CA VAL A 87 11.08 9.32 4.66
C VAL A 87 10.32 9.18 3.36
N ARG A 88 10.90 9.65 2.22
CA ARG A 88 10.25 9.61 0.90
C ARG A 88 8.91 10.33 0.87
N CYS A 89 8.86 11.48 1.52
CA CYS A 89 7.71 12.38 1.51
C CYS A 89 7.96 13.52 0.51
N PRO A 90 7.03 13.83 -0.41
CA PRO A 90 7.25 14.83 -1.45
C PRO A 90 7.27 16.27 -0.94
N SER A 91 6.77 16.52 0.28
CA SER A 91 6.76 17.86 0.90
C SER A 91 7.91 17.97 1.91
N PRO A 92 8.88 18.87 1.73
CA PRO A 92 10.00 19.04 2.66
C PRO A 92 9.57 19.36 4.08
N ALA A 93 8.55 20.24 4.25
CA ALA A 93 8.05 20.61 5.58
C ALA A 93 7.49 19.40 6.34
N TYR A 94 6.61 18.63 5.72
CA TYR A 94 6.07 17.40 6.32
C TYR A 94 7.14 16.30 6.50
N ALA A 95 8.12 16.23 5.59
CA ALA A 95 9.24 15.31 5.72
C ALA A 95 10.05 15.58 7.00
N GLU A 96 10.32 16.83 7.31
CA GLU A 96 11.02 17.23 8.53
C GLU A 96 10.24 16.82 9.80
N GLU A 97 8.93 17.09 9.83
CA GLU A 97 8.05 16.70 10.95
C GLU A 97 8.00 15.17 11.11
N MET A 98 7.85 14.42 10.00
CA MET A 98 7.86 12.96 10.01
C MET A 98 9.19 12.40 10.52
N VAL A 99 10.32 12.96 10.08
CA VAL A 99 11.65 12.57 10.57
C VAL A 99 11.79 12.85 12.05
N ALA A 100 11.33 14.02 12.52
CA ALA A 100 11.37 14.38 13.94
C ALA A 100 10.53 13.40 14.79
N LEU A 101 9.33 13.04 14.32
CA LEU A 101 8.48 12.04 14.96
C LEU A 101 9.16 10.66 15.03
N ILE A 102 9.73 10.20 13.94
CA ILE A 102 10.43 8.89 13.89
C ILE A 102 11.62 8.89 14.87
N ARG A 103 12.40 9.97 14.92
CA ARG A 103 13.52 10.09 15.87
C ARG A 103 13.05 10.05 17.32
N ARG A 104 11.97 10.76 17.63
CA ARG A 104 11.36 10.75 18.98
C ARG A 104 10.88 9.35 19.37
N VAL A 105 10.15 8.66 18.49
CA VAL A 105 9.65 7.30 18.72
C VAL A 105 10.82 6.31 18.90
N ARG A 106 11.86 6.43 18.07
CA ARG A 106 13.06 5.61 18.20
C ARG A 106 13.77 5.79 19.54
N ALA A 107 13.85 7.03 20.05
CA ALA A 107 14.47 7.32 21.35
C ALA A 107 13.71 6.66 22.51
N LEU A 108 12.40 6.40 22.35
CA LEU A 108 11.56 5.68 23.30
C LEU A 108 11.68 4.14 23.16
N GLY A 109 12.49 3.63 22.22
CA GLY A 109 12.56 2.21 21.92
C GLY A 109 11.30 1.66 21.27
N ASP A 110 10.48 2.52 20.67
CA ASP A 110 9.18 2.20 20.09
C ASP A 110 9.19 2.31 18.54
N THR A 111 8.06 2.06 17.91
CA THR A 111 7.89 2.07 16.46
C THR A 111 6.61 2.81 16.05
N VAL A 112 6.57 3.33 14.84
CA VAL A 112 5.43 4.06 14.30
C VAL A 112 5.07 3.55 12.90
N GLY A 113 3.77 3.48 12.62
CA GLY A 113 3.21 3.16 11.31
C GLY A 113 2.79 4.41 10.55
N GLY A 114 2.02 4.21 9.49
CA GLY A 114 1.45 5.29 8.69
C GLY A 114 0.95 4.81 7.35
N THR A 115 0.94 5.67 6.35
CA THR A 115 0.40 5.40 5.01
C THR A 115 1.40 5.71 3.90
N VAL A 116 1.35 4.88 2.87
CA VAL A 116 1.97 5.12 1.56
C VAL A 116 0.86 5.39 0.57
N THR A 117 0.91 6.50 -0.14
CA THR A 117 0.06 6.81 -1.28
C THR A 117 0.75 6.40 -2.57
N CYS A 118 -0.01 5.85 -3.50
CA CYS A 118 0.45 5.53 -4.85
C CYS A 118 -0.46 6.22 -5.87
N VAL A 119 0.13 6.84 -6.87
CA VAL A 119 -0.56 7.49 -7.98
C VAL A 119 -0.09 6.87 -9.29
N ILE A 120 -1.04 6.51 -10.15
CA ILE A 120 -0.79 5.93 -11.46
C ILE A 120 -1.40 6.87 -12.49
N LYS A 121 -0.57 7.37 -13.40
CA LYS A 121 -0.98 8.29 -14.48
C LYS A 121 -0.94 7.62 -15.83
N GLY A 122 -1.79 8.10 -16.73
CA GLY A 122 -1.81 7.70 -18.14
C GLY A 122 -2.43 6.33 -18.38
N CYS A 123 -3.14 5.76 -17.42
CA CYS A 123 -3.92 4.55 -17.65
C CYS A 123 -5.04 4.82 -18.67
N PRO A 124 -5.20 4.00 -19.72
CA PRO A 124 -6.37 4.09 -20.58
C PRO A 124 -7.63 3.72 -19.79
N ALA A 125 -8.79 4.20 -20.26
CA ALA A 125 -10.06 3.65 -19.79
C ALA A 125 -10.20 2.20 -20.23
N GLY A 126 -10.77 1.34 -19.37
CA GLY A 126 -11.08 -0.05 -19.71
C GLY A 126 -10.22 -1.11 -19.03
N LEU A 127 -9.23 -0.74 -18.20
CA LEU A 127 -8.45 -1.72 -17.43
C LEU A 127 -9.25 -2.26 -16.25
N GLY A 128 -9.24 -3.55 -16.09
CA GLY A 128 -10.01 -4.27 -15.07
C GLY A 128 -11.23 -4.96 -15.69
N GLU A 129 -11.76 -5.92 -14.95
CA GLU A 129 -12.94 -6.69 -15.35
C GLU A 129 -14.09 -6.44 -14.36
N PRO A 130 -15.34 -6.50 -14.80
CA PRO A 130 -16.46 -6.48 -13.88
C PRO A 130 -16.42 -7.70 -12.96
N GLU A 131 -17.08 -7.63 -11.80
CA GLU A 131 -17.23 -8.70 -10.82
C GLU A 131 -15.93 -9.09 -10.09
N PHE A 132 -15.22 -10.14 -10.52
CA PHE A 132 -14.16 -10.78 -9.72
C PHE A 132 -12.76 -10.17 -9.91
N SER A 133 -12.48 -9.61 -11.07
CA SER A 133 -11.16 -9.02 -11.40
C SER A 133 -11.22 -7.50 -11.51
N LYS A 134 -12.03 -6.87 -10.67
CA LYS A 134 -12.10 -5.40 -10.56
C LYS A 134 -10.71 -4.84 -10.29
N LEU A 135 -10.33 -3.77 -10.98
CA LEU A 135 -8.98 -3.20 -10.89
C LEU A 135 -8.59 -2.86 -9.44
N GLN A 136 -9.51 -2.24 -8.66
CA GLN A 136 -9.24 -1.95 -7.25
C GLN A 136 -9.10 -3.22 -6.40
N ALA A 137 -9.79 -4.32 -6.75
CA ALA A 137 -9.66 -5.58 -6.04
C ALA A 137 -8.30 -6.23 -6.31
N CYS A 138 -7.82 -6.19 -7.55
CA CYS A 138 -6.48 -6.66 -7.93
C CYS A 138 -5.39 -5.83 -7.22
N LEU A 139 -5.52 -4.50 -7.23
CA LEU A 139 -4.61 -3.61 -6.50
C LEU A 139 -4.63 -3.90 -4.99
N ALA A 140 -5.82 -3.99 -4.38
CA ALA A 140 -5.97 -4.31 -2.96
C ALA A 140 -5.33 -5.65 -2.59
N SER A 141 -5.58 -6.69 -3.37
CA SER A 141 -4.98 -8.02 -3.17
C SER A 141 -3.46 -7.96 -3.21
N ALA A 142 -2.89 -7.27 -4.19
CA ALA A 142 -1.45 -7.08 -4.31
C ALA A 142 -0.87 -6.32 -3.11
N MET A 143 -1.51 -5.21 -2.69
CA MET A 143 -1.06 -4.39 -1.57
C MET A 143 -1.18 -5.13 -0.23
N MET A 144 -2.27 -5.86 0.00
CA MET A 144 -2.47 -6.64 1.22
C MET A 144 -1.53 -7.84 1.32
N SER A 145 -0.87 -8.26 0.23
CA SER A 145 0.20 -9.25 0.24
C SER A 145 1.54 -8.71 0.76
N ILE A 146 1.67 -7.40 0.95
CA ILE A 146 2.88 -6.77 1.48
C ILE A 146 2.91 -6.93 3.00
N ASN A 147 4.07 -7.33 3.54
CA ASN A 147 4.23 -7.46 4.97
C ASN A 147 3.93 -6.16 5.70
N ALA A 148 3.25 -6.24 6.84
CA ALA A 148 2.81 -5.12 7.68
C ALA A 148 1.68 -4.25 7.08
N ALA A 149 1.22 -4.48 5.85
CA ALA A 149 0.03 -3.83 5.34
C ALA A 149 -1.21 -4.24 6.16
N LYS A 150 -2.08 -3.28 6.47
CA LYS A 150 -3.27 -3.45 7.34
C LYS A 150 -4.53 -2.81 6.78
N GLY A 151 -4.41 -2.02 5.74
CA GLY A 151 -5.55 -1.38 5.10
C GLY A 151 -5.20 -0.92 3.71
N PHE A 152 -6.23 -0.82 2.90
CA PHE A 152 -6.19 -0.30 1.54
C PHE A 152 -7.44 0.53 1.32
N ASP A 153 -7.30 1.70 0.75
CA ASP A 153 -8.40 2.46 0.18
C ASP A 153 -7.97 3.13 -1.13
N TYR A 154 -8.95 3.53 -1.95
CA TYR A 154 -8.72 4.19 -3.23
C TYR A 154 -9.71 5.33 -3.42
N GLY A 155 -9.34 6.30 -4.25
CA GLY A 155 -10.14 7.51 -4.39
C GLY A 155 -10.30 8.21 -3.04
N SER A 156 -11.46 8.76 -2.78
CA SER A 156 -11.78 9.40 -1.50
C SER A 156 -11.79 8.40 -0.32
N GLY A 157 -11.98 7.11 -0.59
CA GLY A 157 -11.86 6.04 0.39
C GLY A 157 -12.63 6.30 1.69
N PHE A 158 -11.95 6.13 2.83
CA PHE A 158 -12.55 6.37 4.16
C PHE A 158 -12.85 7.85 4.44
N ASP A 159 -12.18 8.80 3.78
CA ASP A 159 -12.42 10.23 3.96
C ASP A 159 -13.78 10.66 3.35
N ALA A 160 -14.38 9.83 2.50
CA ALA A 160 -15.69 10.04 1.91
C ALA A 160 -16.87 9.80 2.87
N LEU A 161 -16.67 9.02 3.94
CA LEU A 161 -17.75 8.55 4.81
C LEU A 161 -18.63 9.67 5.43
N PRO A 162 -18.09 10.85 5.81
CA PRO A 162 -18.92 11.94 6.33
C PRO A 162 -19.65 12.74 5.25
N LEU A 163 -19.37 12.49 3.95
CA LEU A 163 -19.89 13.27 2.84
C LEU A 163 -21.18 12.67 2.27
N LEU A 164 -22.04 13.53 1.72
CA LEU A 164 -23.24 13.10 1.00
C LEU A 164 -22.89 12.65 -0.41
N GLY A 165 -23.71 11.77 -1.00
CA GLY A 165 -23.51 11.30 -2.37
C GLY A 165 -23.43 12.43 -3.40
N SER A 166 -24.20 13.50 -3.23
CA SER A 166 -24.15 14.70 -4.08
C SER A 166 -22.83 15.47 -4.01
N GLN A 167 -22.05 15.27 -2.96
CA GLN A 167 -20.72 15.88 -2.77
C GLN A 167 -19.58 15.03 -3.34
N LEU A 168 -19.86 13.73 -3.57
CA LEU A 168 -18.89 12.74 -4.05
C LEU A 168 -19.05 12.33 -5.50
N ASN A 169 -20.18 12.69 -6.14
CA ASN A 169 -20.37 12.39 -7.55
C ASN A 169 -19.37 13.14 -8.41
N ASP A 170 -18.62 12.38 -9.20
CA ASP A 170 -17.74 12.91 -10.25
C ASP A 170 -18.60 13.31 -11.45
N SER A 171 -19.01 14.60 -11.50
CA SER A 171 -19.80 15.13 -12.62
C SER A 171 -18.98 15.13 -13.90
N TRP A 172 -19.60 14.74 -15.01
CA TRP A 172 -18.92 14.65 -16.31
C TRP A 172 -18.98 15.97 -17.07
N THR A 173 -17.93 16.24 -17.83
CA THR A 173 -17.81 17.40 -18.72
C THR A 173 -17.12 17.01 -20.02
N THR A 174 -17.20 17.91 -20.99
CA THR A 174 -16.44 17.79 -22.25
C THR A 174 -15.31 18.81 -22.25
N THR A 175 -14.11 18.39 -22.57
CA THR A 175 -12.95 19.27 -22.76
C THR A 175 -13.02 19.99 -24.11
N ASP A 176 -12.21 21.03 -24.32
CA ASP A 176 -12.17 21.79 -25.57
C ASP A 176 -11.79 20.94 -26.79
N ASP A 177 -11.06 19.86 -26.58
CA ASP A 177 -10.68 18.87 -27.62
C ASP A 177 -11.74 17.75 -27.78
N GLY A 178 -12.92 17.87 -27.16
CA GLY A 178 -14.06 16.99 -27.29
C GLY A 178 -13.99 15.70 -26.46
N ARG A 179 -13.01 15.55 -25.58
CA ARG A 179 -12.93 14.40 -24.69
C ARG A 179 -13.93 14.54 -23.52
N ILE A 180 -14.58 13.44 -23.19
CA ILE A 180 -15.43 13.35 -21.99
C ILE A 180 -14.55 12.94 -20.81
N LYS A 181 -14.60 13.74 -19.75
CA LYS A 181 -13.88 13.45 -18.49
C LYS A 181 -14.70 13.90 -17.27
N PRO A 182 -14.44 13.36 -16.08
CA PRO A 182 -15.03 13.88 -14.86
C PRO A 182 -14.37 15.23 -14.48
N LEU A 183 -15.16 16.09 -13.79
CA LEU A 183 -14.68 17.36 -13.24
C LEU A 183 -13.85 17.17 -11.97
N THR A 184 -14.17 16.11 -11.22
CA THR A 184 -13.49 15.69 -10.00
C THR A 184 -13.08 14.24 -10.15
N ASN A 185 -12.24 13.74 -9.26
CA ASN A 185 -11.76 12.35 -9.31
C ASN A 185 -11.88 11.69 -7.92
N TYR A 186 -13.05 11.85 -7.30
CA TYR A 186 -13.35 11.20 -6.01
C TYR A 186 -13.36 9.66 -6.10
N SER A 187 -13.72 9.14 -7.27
CA SER A 187 -13.67 7.70 -7.58
C SER A 187 -12.25 7.14 -7.67
N GLY A 188 -11.22 8.00 -7.71
CA GLY A 188 -9.81 7.57 -7.81
C GLY A 188 -9.46 6.86 -9.11
N GLY A 189 -10.04 7.30 -10.23
CA GLY A 189 -9.75 6.76 -11.57
C GLY A 189 -10.38 5.39 -11.85
N ILE A 190 -11.19 4.84 -10.94
CA ILE A 190 -11.81 3.52 -11.07
C ILE A 190 -13.30 3.61 -10.77
N GLN A 191 -14.12 3.28 -11.76
CA GLN A 191 -15.58 3.24 -11.65
C GLN A 191 -16.11 1.88 -12.11
N GLY A 192 -17.00 1.28 -11.33
CA GLY A 192 -17.55 -0.06 -11.64
C GLY A 192 -16.51 -1.20 -11.62
N GLY A 193 -15.29 -0.94 -11.19
CA GLY A 193 -14.18 -1.91 -11.23
C GLY A 193 -13.21 -1.72 -12.39
N ILE A 194 -13.44 -0.70 -13.22
CA ILE A 194 -12.74 -0.47 -14.49
C ILE A 194 -12.13 0.93 -14.46
N SER A 195 -10.93 1.10 -15.00
CA SER A 195 -10.30 2.43 -15.12
C SER A 195 -11.11 3.33 -16.05
N ASN A 196 -11.26 4.60 -15.70
CA ASN A 196 -12.03 5.59 -16.46
C ASN A 196 -11.16 6.58 -17.27
N GLY A 197 -9.84 6.38 -17.28
CA GLY A 197 -8.89 7.25 -17.98
C GLY A 197 -8.29 8.38 -17.14
N GLU A 198 -8.80 8.59 -15.93
CA GLU A 198 -8.23 9.54 -14.98
C GLU A 198 -7.10 8.91 -14.16
N ASP A 199 -6.37 9.75 -13.41
CA ASP A 199 -5.32 9.30 -12.52
C ASP A 199 -5.88 8.33 -11.47
N ILE A 200 -5.28 7.15 -11.34
CA ILE A 200 -5.64 6.19 -10.31
C ILE A 200 -4.80 6.50 -9.07
N TYR A 201 -5.45 6.68 -7.93
CA TYR A 201 -4.75 6.86 -6.66
C TYR A 201 -5.36 6.03 -5.54
N PHE A 202 -4.47 5.52 -4.68
CA PHE A 202 -4.85 4.69 -3.54
C PHE A 202 -3.85 4.84 -2.40
N ARG A 203 -4.25 4.42 -1.20
CA ARG A 203 -3.43 4.45 0.01
C ARG A 203 -3.33 3.07 0.62
N VAL A 204 -2.16 2.79 1.18
CA VAL A 204 -1.88 1.54 1.91
C VAL A 204 -1.43 1.88 3.31
N ALA A 205 -2.17 1.40 4.31
CA ALA A 205 -1.84 1.57 5.71
C ALA A 205 -0.89 0.47 6.20
N PHE A 206 0.17 0.87 6.87
CA PHE A 206 1.16 -0.02 7.46
C PHE A 206 1.17 0.10 8.98
N LYS A 207 1.09 -1.03 9.67
CA LYS A 207 1.20 -1.05 11.13
C LYS A 207 2.63 -0.74 11.59
N PRO A 208 2.81 -0.26 12.84
CA PRO A 208 4.10 -0.22 13.49
C PRO A 208 4.76 -1.60 13.51
N ALA A 209 6.09 -1.64 13.44
CA ALA A 209 6.83 -2.89 13.59
C ALA A 209 6.62 -3.47 15.00
N PRO A 210 6.34 -4.78 15.14
CA PRO A 210 6.02 -5.37 16.45
C PRO A 210 7.25 -5.59 17.34
N THR A 211 8.45 -5.49 16.81
CA THR A 211 9.69 -5.67 17.56
C THR A 211 10.10 -4.35 18.20
N LEU A 212 9.95 -4.26 19.53
CA LEU A 212 10.25 -3.06 20.32
C LEU A 212 11.55 -3.24 21.10
N LEU A 213 12.32 -2.16 21.26
CA LEU A 213 13.53 -2.11 22.08
C LEU A 213 13.21 -1.74 23.55
N ARG A 214 12.01 -2.10 24.00
CA ARG A 214 11.51 -1.87 25.36
C ARG A 214 10.89 -3.14 25.92
N ASP A 215 10.77 -3.21 27.21
CA ASP A 215 10.19 -4.36 27.90
C ASP A 215 8.75 -4.61 27.47
N GLN A 216 8.47 -5.86 27.10
CA GLN A 216 7.15 -6.34 26.73
C GLN A 216 6.78 -7.55 27.57
N GLN A 217 5.56 -7.57 28.07
CA GLN A 217 5.02 -8.73 28.77
C GLN A 217 4.57 -9.77 27.76
N THR A 218 4.97 -11.01 27.93
CA THR A 218 4.60 -12.13 27.08
C THR A 218 4.58 -13.42 27.91
N VAL A 219 4.43 -14.56 27.24
CA VAL A 219 4.51 -15.87 27.89
C VAL A 219 5.58 -16.73 27.21
N ASP A 220 6.20 -17.62 27.99
CA ASP A 220 7.11 -18.62 27.47
C ASP A 220 6.34 -19.80 26.80
N VAL A 221 7.07 -20.79 26.32
CA VAL A 221 6.48 -21.98 25.66
C VAL A 221 5.65 -22.85 26.62
N ALA A 222 5.79 -22.66 27.93
CA ALA A 222 5.02 -23.33 28.97
C ALA A 222 3.82 -22.49 29.43
N GLY A 223 3.59 -21.32 28.80
CA GLY A 223 2.50 -20.39 29.15
C GLY A 223 2.77 -19.55 30.41
N LYS A 224 3.99 -19.50 30.93
CA LYS A 224 4.35 -18.69 32.09
C LYS A 224 4.65 -17.25 31.68
N PRO A 225 4.17 -16.25 32.44
CA PRO A 225 4.48 -14.84 32.18
C PRO A 225 6.00 -14.57 32.22
N VAL A 226 6.50 -13.87 31.19
CA VAL A 226 7.89 -13.44 31.09
C VAL A 226 7.96 -12.04 30.50
N THR A 227 9.02 -11.31 30.83
CA THR A 227 9.33 -10.02 30.21
C THR A 227 10.36 -10.25 29.11
N MET A 228 10.09 -9.74 27.90
CA MET A 228 10.97 -9.84 26.77
C MET A 228 11.25 -8.45 26.20
N GLN A 229 12.49 -8.22 25.78
CA GLN A 229 12.89 -7.03 25.03
C GLN A 229 13.42 -7.45 23.66
N GLY A 230 13.05 -6.74 22.61
CA GLY A 230 13.59 -6.95 21.28
C GLY A 230 15.10 -6.70 21.27
N LYS A 231 15.85 -7.56 20.56
CA LYS A 231 17.30 -7.44 20.39
C LYS A 231 17.62 -7.24 18.91
N GLY A 232 18.68 -6.48 18.64
CA GLY A 232 19.16 -6.25 17.27
C GLY A 232 18.74 -4.88 16.72
N ARG A 233 19.03 -4.68 15.41
CA ARG A 233 18.70 -3.44 14.71
C ARG A 233 17.30 -3.56 14.07
N HIS A 234 16.37 -2.78 14.55
CA HIS A 234 15.03 -2.71 13.98
C HIS A 234 14.72 -1.30 13.48
N ASP A 235 13.92 -1.21 12.41
CA ASP A 235 13.48 0.06 11.89
C ASP A 235 12.35 0.63 12.76
N PRO A 236 12.46 1.86 13.22
CA PRO A 236 11.38 2.52 13.96
C PRO A 236 10.17 2.82 13.08
N CYS A 237 10.34 2.83 11.75
CA CYS A 237 9.28 3.07 10.78
C CYS A 237 9.58 2.30 9.48
N VAL A 238 8.62 1.52 9.00
CA VAL A 238 8.78 0.68 7.80
C VAL A 238 8.46 1.42 6.49
N LEU A 239 7.81 2.58 6.55
CA LEU A 239 7.24 3.27 5.39
C LEU A 239 8.27 3.59 4.30
N PRO A 240 9.48 4.12 4.60
CA PRO A 240 10.46 4.42 3.55
C PRO A 240 10.88 3.19 2.73
N ARG A 241 10.81 2.00 3.34
CA ARG A 241 11.07 0.73 2.65
C ARG A 241 9.85 0.19 1.93
N ALA A 242 8.64 0.52 2.42
CA ALA A 242 7.38 0.10 1.80
C ALA A 242 7.11 0.83 0.48
N VAL A 243 7.53 2.10 0.34
CA VAL A 243 7.31 2.90 -0.87
C VAL A 243 7.70 2.18 -2.17
N PRO A 244 8.95 1.70 -2.36
CA PRO A 244 9.31 1.01 -3.61
C PRO A 244 8.58 -0.33 -3.81
N ILE A 245 8.11 -0.96 -2.74
CA ILE A 245 7.37 -2.22 -2.83
C ILE A 245 5.94 -1.95 -3.32
N VAL A 246 5.27 -0.95 -2.75
CA VAL A 246 3.94 -0.50 -3.18
C VAL A 246 3.97 -0.11 -4.66
N GLU A 247 4.97 0.69 -5.06
CA GLU A 247 5.14 1.13 -6.45
C GLU A 247 5.37 -0.05 -7.40
N ALA A 248 6.22 -1.00 -7.01
CA ALA A 248 6.51 -2.19 -7.79
C ALA A 248 5.28 -3.09 -7.97
N MET A 249 4.54 -3.34 -6.89
CA MET A 249 3.34 -4.17 -6.92
C MET A 249 2.23 -3.52 -7.74
N ALA A 250 2.04 -2.20 -7.63
CA ALA A 250 1.11 -1.44 -8.45
C ALA A 250 1.46 -1.55 -9.94
N ALA A 251 2.74 -1.37 -10.28
CA ALA A 251 3.20 -1.46 -11.66
C ALA A 251 2.96 -2.86 -12.27
N MET A 252 3.19 -3.93 -11.51
CA MET A 252 2.94 -5.29 -11.98
C MET A 252 1.44 -5.53 -12.22
N VAL A 253 0.56 -5.08 -11.32
CA VAL A 253 -0.89 -5.22 -11.50
C VAL A 253 -1.38 -4.45 -12.73
N VAL A 254 -0.93 -3.20 -12.89
CA VAL A 254 -1.35 -2.38 -14.03
C VAL A 254 -0.85 -2.95 -15.35
N LEU A 255 0.39 -3.47 -15.39
CA LEU A 255 0.91 -4.12 -16.59
C LEU A 255 0.11 -5.38 -16.94
N ASP A 256 -0.22 -6.21 -15.95
CA ASP A 256 -1.02 -7.42 -16.15
C ASP A 256 -2.40 -7.07 -16.73
N GLN A 257 -3.10 -6.10 -16.14
CA GLN A 257 -4.40 -5.65 -16.63
C GLN A 257 -4.32 -5.00 -18.02
N LEU A 258 -3.24 -4.28 -18.33
CA LEU A 258 -3.01 -3.72 -19.65
C LEU A 258 -2.81 -4.82 -20.72
N LEU A 259 -2.05 -5.86 -20.40
CA LEU A 259 -1.83 -6.98 -21.31
C LEU A 259 -3.12 -7.78 -21.53
N ILE A 260 -3.92 -7.99 -20.49
CA ILE A 260 -5.24 -8.62 -20.62
C ILE A 260 -6.13 -7.78 -21.54
N PHE A 261 -6.23 -6.48 -21.31
CA PHE A 261 -7.01 -5.55 -22.13
C PHE A 261 -6.59 -5.59 -23.60
N GLN A 262 -5.29 -5.57 -23.86
CA GLN A 262 -4.77 -5.67 -25.23
C GLN A 262 -5.05 -7.01 -25.92
N SER A 263 -5.12 -8.10 -25.16
CA SER A 263 -5.41 -9.43 -25.71
C SER A 263 -6.87 -9.62 -26.14
N GLN A 264 -7.75 -8.72 -25.71
CA GLN A 264 -9.19 -8.75 -26.01
C GLN A 264 -9.59 -7.83 -27.17
N GLN A 265 -8.65 -7.02 -27.68
CA GLN A 265 -8.82 -6.16 -28.86
C GLN A 265 -8.37 -6.86 -30.14
#